data_7d2e4476bbb6eaca110bfb08d9f3f2db
#
_entry.id   7d2e4476bbb6eaca110bfb08d9f3f2db
#
_cell.length_a   1.000
_cell.length_b   1.000
_cell.length_c   1.000
_cell.angle_alpha   90.00
_cell.angle_beta   90.00
_cell.angle_gamma   90.00
#
_symmetry.space_group_name_H-M   'P 1'
#
loop_
_entity.id
_entity.type
_entity.pdbx_description
1 polymer ?
#
loop_
_entity_poly.entity_id
_entity_poly.type
_entity_poly.pdbx_seq_one_letter_code
_entity_poly.pdbx_strand_id
1 'polypeptide(L)'
;MFDIELDELRSWFGFGVAGNFAGHLEQAGESADFVNVASNGVAPKGIFPWYVPGDDGFLGQFPLSHDETVLPDSDTPLNLQIEPEVGLACRVHWLGDVVASLEPFALGAFNDCSIRRPNAPKISYKKNWGSASKGVAQQFFEVSDLTPDGPTATLRLNCHLHTSDGQEHEYGVDSPLLGYSYYGEVLLDWITERLDNQKGSADTPLEDVGALMVAAGHPAHVLIGIGATKYTPLGESTYLQAGDEAVVRVYSTASDEASELRQRVRSVR
;
A
#
# COMPACT_ATOMS: atom_id res chain seq x y z
N MET A 1 15.36 -14.36 -2.37
CA MET A 1 13.94 -14.13 -1.95
C MET A 1 13.85 -14.36 -0.46
N PHE A 2 12.98 -13.63 0.23
CA PHE A 2 12.74 -13.64 1.67
C PHE A 2 11.27 -13.98 1.93
N ASP A 3 10.99 -14.96 2.78
CA ASP A 3 9.62 -15.33 3.12
C ASP A 3 9.13 -14.46 4.28
N ILE A 4 7.95 -13.88 4.13
CA ILE A 4 7.28 -13.08 5.16
C ILE A 4 6.03 -13.83 5.64
N GLU A 5 5.99 -14.13 6.92
CA GLU A 5 4.87 -14.82 7.55
C GLU A 5 3.86 -13.82 8.13
N LEU A 6 2.56 -14.10 7.95
CA LEU A 6 1.49 -13.21 8.47
C LEU A 6 1.59 -12.99 9.98
N ASP A 7 2.03 -14.01 10.72
CA ASP A 7 2.15 -13.89 12.18
C ASP A 7 3.23 -12.89 12.61
N GLU A 8 4.31 -12.74 11.84
CA GLU A 8 5.33 -11.70 12.07
C GLU A 8 4.76 -10.31 11.82
N LEU A 9 4.01 -10.17 10.72
CA LEU A 9 3.39 -8.89 10.31
C LEU A 9 2.36 -8.36 11.31
N ARG A 10 1.83 -9.20 12.22
CA ARG A 10 0.92 -8.75 13.29
C ARG A 10 1.56 -7.78 14.27
N SER A 11 2.88 -7.83 14.42
CA SER A 11 3.64 -6.91 15.27
C SER A 11 4.16 -5.66 14.55
N TRP A 12 4.05 -5.62 13.21
CA TRP A 12 4.55 -4.51 12.40
C TRP A 12 3.48 -3.43 12.26
N PHE A 13 3.92 -2.19 12.20
CA PHE A 13 3.01 -1.09 11.87
C PHE A 13 2.85 -0.96 10.35
N GLY A 14 1.63 -0.72 9.90
CA GLY A 14 1.30 -0.64 8.48
C GLY A 14 0.81 0.75 8.06
N PHE A 15 1.45 1.34 7.05
CA PHE A 15 1.02 2.61 6.47
C PHE A 15 1.31 2.67 4.97
N GLY A 16 0.66 3.61 4.28
CA GLY A 16 0.81 3.82 2.85
C GLY A 16 1.22 5.25 2.50
N VAL A 17 1.72 5.42 1.28
CA VAL A 17 2.11 6.70 0.69
C VAL A 17 1.10 7.10 -0.38
N ALA A 18 0.41 8.22 -0.18
CA ALA A 18 -0.57 8.73 -1.13
C ALA A 18 0.09 9.57 -2.23
N GLY A 19 -0.22 9.27 -3.49
CA GLY A 19 0.14 10.10 -4.64
C GLY A 19 1.61 10.04 -5.05
N ASN A 20 2.27 8.91 -4.85
CA ASN A 20 3.68 8.69 -5.24
C ASN A 20 3.87 8.23 -6.69
N PHE A 21 2.79 8.09 -7.46
CA PHE A 21 2.86 7.77 -8.88
C PHE A 21 2.02 8.76 -9.69
N ALA A 22 2.63 9.39 -10.69
CA ALA A 22 1.98 10.46 -11.45
C ALA A 22 0.69 10.00 -12.14
N GLY A 23 -0.43 10.71 -11.89
CA GLY A 23 -1.73 10.47 -12.50
C GLY A 23 -2.59 9.39 -11.80
N HIS A 24 -2.09 8.71 -10.78
CA HIS A 24 -2.89 7.68 -10.09
C HIS A 24 -4.06 8.30 -9.30
N LEU A 25 -3.84 9.36 -8.55
CA LEU A 25 -4.90 10.01 -7.74
C LEU A 25 -6.06 10.53 -8.59
N GLU A 26 -5.77 11.02 -9.79
CA GLU A 26 -6.79 11.45 -10.76
C GLU A 26 -7.64 10.26 -11.22
N GLN A 27 -7.00 9.14 -11.59
CA GLN A 27 -7.69 7.92 -12.01
C GLN A 27 -8.49 7.27 -10.87
N ALA A 28 -7.99 7.34 -9.64
CA ALA A 28 -8.68 6.85 -8.44
C ALA A 28 -9.86 7.74 -8.01
N GLY A 29 -10.01 8.95 -8.59
CA GLY A 29 -11.02 9.94 -8.20
C GLY A 29 -10.74 10.57 -6.83
N GLU A 30 -9.49 10.50 -6.34
CA GLU A 30 -9.08 10.94 -5.01
C GLU A 30 -8.40 12.32 -4.98
N SER A 31 -8.16 12.94 -6.15
CA SER A 31 -7.50 14.26 -6.23
C SER A 31 -8.21 15.33 -5.41
N ALA A 32 -9.54 15.23 -5.27
CA ALA A 32 -10.34 16.17 -4.48
C ALA A 32 -10.05 16.07 -2.98
N ASP A 33 -9.69 14.91 -2.48
CA ASP A 33 -9.38 14.68 -1.05
C ASP A 33 -8.12 15.47 -0.62
N PHE A 34 -7.23 15.77 -1.57
CA PHE A 34 -5.94 16.40 -1.34
C PHE A 34 -5.83 17.86 -1.75
N VAL A 35 -6.94 18.53 -2.10
CA VAL A 35 -6.93 19.94 -2.55
C VAL A 35 -6.29 20.88 -1.51
N ASN A 36 -6.47 20.60 -0.22
CA ASN A 36 -5.94 21.38 0.87
C ASN A 36 -4.58 20.88 1.39
N VAL A 37 -4.01 19.82 0.79
CA VAL A 37 -2.70 19.29 1.19
C VAL A 37 -1.63 19.95 0.34
N ALA A 38 -0.81 20.79 0.97
CA ALA A 38 0.33 21.43 0.29
C ALA A 38 1.35 20.37 -0.16
N SER A 39 1.67 20.34 -1.45
CA SER A 39 2.73 19.50 -2.00
C SER A 39 3.46 20.24 -3.12
N ASN A 40 4.75 19.93 -3.29
CA ASN A 40 5.61 20.53 -4.32
C ASN A 40 5.43 19.78 -5.66
N GLY A 41 4.21 19.73 -6.20
CA GLY A 41 3.91 19.21 -7.54
C GLY A 41 4.25 17.74 -7.82
N VAL A 42 5.50 17.35 -7.65
CA VAL A 42 6.02 15.98 -7.89
C VAL A 42 6.05 15.14 -6.61
N ALA A 43 6.11 15.78 -5.44
CA ALA A 43 6.17 15.09 -4.15
C ALA A 43 4.85 14.35 -3.85
N PRO A 44 4.91 13.20 -3.16
CA PRO A 44 3.71 12.54 -2.65
C PRO A 44 2.90 13.47 -1.73
N LYS A 45 1.62 13.16 -1.54
CA LYS A 45 0.68 14.02 -0.80
C LYS A 45 0.75 13.83 0.71
N GLY A 46 1.07 12.64 1.18
CA GLY A 46 1.14 12.31 2.60
C GLY A 46 1.23 10.82 2.84
N ILE A 47 1.28 10.47 4.12
CA ILE A 47 1.24 9.08 4.59
C ILE A 47 -0.04 8.85 5.39
N PHE A 48 -0.56 7.61 5.36
CA PHE A 48 -1.78 7.24 6.06
C PHE A 48 -1.66 5.84 6.67
N PRO A 49 -2.18 5.60 7.89
CA PRO A 49 -2.13 4.28 8.51
C PRO A 49 -3.18 3.36 7.86
N TRP A 50 -2.87 2.08 7.75
CA TRP A 50 -3.84 1.05 7.44
C TRP A 50 -3.82 -0.10 8.46
N TYR A 51 -2.79 -0.18 9.34
CA TYR A 51 -2.77 -1.11 10.45
C TYR A 51 -1.92 -0.56 11.61
N VAL A 52 -2.48 -0.55 12.82
CA VAL A 52 -1.84 -0.11 14.05
C VAL A 52 -1.89 -1.26 15.06
N PRO A 53 -0.79 -1.99 15.29
CA PRO A 53 -0.80 -3.12 16.21
C PRO A 53 -1.18 -2.66 17.62
N GLY A 54 -2.13 -3.36 18.24
CA GLY A 54 -2.60 -3.05 19.60
C GLY A 54 -3.62 -1.91 19.71
N ASP A 55 -4.04 -1.30 18.60
CA ASP A 55 -5.14 -0.32 18.60
C ASP A 55 -6.48 -1.03 18.87
N ASP A 56 -7.33 -0.41 19.70
CA ASP A 56 -8.68 -0.96 20.03
C ASP A 56 -9.72 -0.65 18.94
N GLY A 57 -9.40 0.21 17.97
CA GLY A 57 -10.29 0.62 16.89
C GLY A 57 -10.19 -0.26 15.64
N PHE A 58 -10.72 0.24 14.53
CA PHE A 58 -10.70 -0.49 13.25
C PHE A 58 -9.27 -0.67 12.69
N LEU A 59 -8.34 0.26 13.01
CA LEU A 59 -6.95 0.15 12.59
C LEU A 59 -6.20 -0.98 13.30
N GLY A 60 -6.66 -1.45 14.46
CA GLY A 60 -6.09 -2.60 15.15
C GLY A 60 -6.55 -3.95 14.59
N GLN A 61 -7.52 -3.97 13.68
CA GLN A 61 -7.92 -5.20 13.00
C GLN A 61 -6.87 -5.58 11.94
N PHE A 62 -6.26 -6.75 12.09
CA PHE A 62 -5.21 -7.22 11.17
C PHE A 62 -5.77 -7.47 9.77
N PRO A 63 -5.32 -6.70 8.75
CA PRO A 63 -5.98 -6.68 7.45
C PRO A 63 -5.37 -7.62 6.40
N LEU A 64 -4.16 -8.16 6.64
CA LEU A 64 -3.36 -8.81 5.61
C LEU A 64 -3.78 -10.25 5.34
N SER A 65 -3.70 -10.64 4.07
CA SER A 65 -3.81 -12.02 3.59
C SER A 65 -2.85 -12.27 2.44
N HIS A 66 -2.41 -13.53 2.27
CA HIS A 66 -1.60 -13.96 1.13
C HIS A 66 -2.43 -14.41 -0.08
N ASP A 67 -3.70 -14.76 0.13
CA ASP A 67 -4.49 -15.53 -0.85
C ASP A 67 -5.95 -15.08 -1.03
N GLU A 68 -6.44 -14.18 -0.19
CA GLU A 68 -7.83 -13.72 -0.30
C GLU A 68 -8.01 -12.23 -0.05
N THR A 69 -9.06 -11.68 -0.66
CA THR A 69 -9.62 -10.36 -0.34
C THR A 69 -11.10 -10.54 -0.05
N VAL A 70 -11.54 -10.03 1.11
CA VAL A 70 -12.94 -10.13 1.54
C VAL A 70 -13.66 -8.82 1.22
N LEU A 71 -14.77 -8.91 0.47
CA LEU A 71 -15.62 -7.75 0.21
C LEU A 71 -16.23 -7.27 1.55
N PRO A 72 -16.26 -5.96 1.80
CA PRO A 72 -16.87 -5.43 3.00
C PRO A 72 -18.39 -5.75 3.04
N ASP A 73 -18.91 -6.08 4.24
CA ASP A 73 -20.35 -6.28 4.44
C ASP A 73 -21.06 -4.93 4.33
N SER A 74 -21.88 -4.77 3.29
CA SER A 74 -22.61 -3.52 3.03
C SER A 74 -23.81 -3.76 2.15
N ASP A 75 -24.94 -3.12 2.51
CA ASP A 75 -26.15 -3.13 1.69
C ASP A 75 -26.03 -2.30 0.39
N THR A 76 -24.96 -1.50 0.26
CA THR A 76 -24.69 -0.69 -0.94
C THR A 76 -23.35 -1.06 -1.53
N PRO A 77 -23.18 -1.02 -2.87
CA PRO A 77 -21.88 -1.24 -3.50
C PRO A 77 -20.83 -0.24 -2.97
N LEU A 78 -19.72 -0.74 -2.46
CA LEU A 78 -18.61 0.09 -1.96
C LEU A 78 -17.50 0.29 -3.00
N ASN A 79 -17.67 -0.32 -4.19
CA ASN A 79 -16.74 -0.17 -5.30
C ASN A 79 -15.28 -0.47 -4.89
N LEU A 80 -15.05 -1.73 -4.52
CA LEU A 80 -13.71 -2.18 -4.12
C LEU A 80 -12.78 -2.26 -5.33
N GLN A 81 -11.61 -1.64 -5.24
CA GLN A 81 -10.66 -1.54 -6.33
C GLN A 81 -9.27 -2.06 -5.90
N ILE A 82 -8.60 -2.81 -6.78
CA ILE A 82 -7.21 -3.22 -6.57
C ILE A 82 -6.34 -1.96 -6.62
N GLU A 83 -5.44 -1.79 -5.67
CA GLU A 83 -4.35 -0.84 -5.76
C GLU A 83 -3.03 -1.59 -5.77
N PRO A 84 -2.48 -1.85 -6.98
CA PRO A 84 -1.22 -2.56 -7.11
C PRO A 84 -0.06 -1.69 -6.65
N GLU A 85 0.64 -2.16 -5.64
CA GLU A 85 1.74 -1.45 -5.00
C GLU A 85 2.96 -2.35 -4.79
N VAL A 86 4.06 -1.72 -4.47
CA VAL A 86 5.19 -2.36 -3.80
C VAL A 86 5.00 -2.19 -2.30
N GLY A 87 5.02 -3.28 -1.57
CA GLY A 87 5.17 -3.31 -0.12
C GLY A 87 6.66 -3.27 0.23
N LEU A 88 7.08 -2.25 0.96
CA LEU A 88 8.47 -2.07 1.42
C LEU A 88 8.55 -2.39 2.91
N ALA A 89 9.34 -3.37 3.28
CA ALA A 89 9.62 -3.76 4.66
C ALA A 89 10.86 -3.02 5.17
N CYS A 90 10.70 -2.29 6.27
CA CYS A 90 11.79 -1.53 6.88
C CYS A 90 11.93 -1.82 8.37
N ARG A 91 13.17 -1.81 8.86
CA ARG A 91 13.48 -1.63 10.28
C ARG A 91 13.35 -0.16 10.65
N VAL A 92 12.83 0.11 11.84
CA VAL A 92 12.65 1.47 12.36
C VAL A 92 13.75 1.76 13.37
N HIS A 93 14.52 2.81 13.13
CA HIS A 93 15.51 3.30 14.07
C HIS A 93 14.94 4.50 14.83
N TRP A 94 14.79 4.33 16.13
CA TRP A 94 14.20 5.33 17.02
C TRP A 94 15.26 6.18 17.75
N LEU A 95 14.97 7.47 17.93
CA LEU A 95 15.68 8.36 18.83
C LEU A 95 14.65 9.01 19.78
N GLY A 96 14.45 8.42 20.96
CA GLY A 96 13.30 8.77 21.81
C GLY A 96 11.99 8.45 21.10
N ASP A 97 11.10 9.42 20.97
CA ASP A 97 9.81 9.29 20.31
C ASP A 97 9.85 9.71 18.81
N VAL A 98 11.04 9.92 18.25
CA VAL A 98 11.21 10.31 16.84
C VAL A 98 11.79 9.15 16.04
N VAL A 99 11.25 8.89 14.86
CA VAL A 99 11.86 7.97 13.89
C VAL A 99 13.08 8.66 13.29
N ALA A 100 14.27 8.17 13.63
CA ALA A 100 15.52 8.73 13.15
C ALA A 100 15.83 8.31 11.70
N SER A 101 15.50 7.06 11.33
CA SER A 101 15.64 6.55 9.97
C SER A 101 14.83 5.27 9.77
N LEU A 102 14.58 4.94 8.50
CA LEU A 102 14.01 3.68 8.04
C LEU A 102 15.06 2.92 7.24
N GLU A 103 15.36 1.68 7.64
CA GLU A 103 16.30 0.79 6.95
C GLU A 103 15.53 -0.26 6.16
N PRO A 104 15.49 -0.16 4.81
CA PRO A 104 14.80 -1.15 3.99
C PRO A 104 15.56 -2.48 4.01
N PHE A 105 14.86 -3.61 4.06
CA PHE A 105 15.49 -4.92 3.99
C PHE A 105 14.79 -5.90 3.04
N ALA A 106 13.53 -5.64 2.67
CA ALA A 106 12.81 -6.45 1.69
C ALA A 106 11.71 -5.65 0.99
N LEU A 107 11.36 -6.02 -0.25
CA LEU A 107 10.22 -5.47 -0.97
C LEU A 107 9.50 -6.55 -1.80
N GLY A 108 8.19 -6.38 -2.00
CA GLY A 108 7.39 -7.34 -2.75
C GLY A 108 6.03 -6.81 -3.17
N ALA A 109 5.23 -7.69 -3.77
CA ALA A 109 3.91 -7.33 -4.24
C ALA A 109 2.96 -7.09 -3.06
N PHE A 110 2.23 -5.99 -3.15
CA PHE A 110 1.26 -5.53 -2.17
C PHE A 110 -0.01 -5.03 -2.88
N ASN A 111 -1.17 -5.33 -2.32
CA ASN A 111 -2.45 -4.80 -2.77
C ASN A 111 -3.02 -3.93 -1.64
N ASP A 112 -2.92 -2.61 -1.81
CA ASP A 112 -3.52 -1.64 -0.88
C ASP A 112 -5.02 -1.48 -1.10
N CYS A 113 -5.69 -2.55 -1.50
CA CYS A 113 -7.09 -2.58 -1.91
C CYS A 113 -7.94 -1.52 -1.21
N SER A 114 -8.73 -0.78 -1.98
CA SER A 114 -9.43 0.42 -1.49
C SER A 114 -10.92 0.39 -1.77
N ILE A 115 -11.71 0.81 -0.78
CA ILE A 115 -13.10 1.17 -0.97
C ILE A 115 -13.16 2.58 -1.58
N ARG A 116 -13.84 2.73 -2.73
CA ARG A 116 -14.06 4.03 -3.34
C ARG A 116 -15.27 4.73 -2.70
N ARG A 117 -15.08 5.18 -1.46
CA ARG A 117 -16.12 5.85 -0.68
C ARG A 117 -15.92 7.37 -0.77
N PRO A 118 -16.81 8.10 -1.45
CA PRO A 118 -16.75 9.56 -1.49
C PRO A 118 -16.92 10.14 -0.08
N ASN A 119 -16.23 11.23 0.18
CA ASN A 119 -16.28 11.99 1.44
C ASN A 119 -15.91 11.17 2.70
N ALA A 120 -15.01 10.22 2.60
CA ALA A 120 -14.44 9.56 3.78
C ALA A 120 -13.67 10.62 4.61
N PRO A 121 -13.89 10.70 5.94
CA PRO A 121 -13.22 11.73 6.77
C PRO A 121 -11.71 11.58 6.77
N LYS A 122 -11.21 10.36 6.66
CA LYS A 122 -9.78 10.03 6.57
C LYS A 122 -9.56 8.95 5.51
N ILE A 123 -8.34 8.91 4.95
CA ILE A 123 -7.97 7.88 3.97
C ILE A 123 -8.04 6.49 4.58
N SER A 124 -7.61 6.33 5.83
CA SER A 124 -7.63 5.06 6.56
C SER A 124 -8.99 4.37 6.57
N TYR A 125 -10.10 5.13 6.55
CA TYR A 125 -11.47 4.59 6.49
C TYR A 125 -11.79 3.85 5.18
N LYS A 126 -10.98 4.07 4.13
CA LYS A 126 -11.09 3.37 2.85
C LYS A 126 -10.17 2.15 2.79
N LYS A 127 -9.24 2.02 3.74
CA LYS A 127 -8.08 1.14 3.63
C LYS A 127 -8.14 -0.09 4.54
N ASN A 128 -8.84 -0.05 5.66
CA ASN A 128 -9.00 -1.20 6.54
C ASN A 128 -10.47 -1.38 6.96
N TRP A 129 -11.08 -2.48 6.55
CA TRP A 129 -12.44 -2.90 6.95
C TRP A 129 -12.44 -4.27 7.61
N GLY A 130 -11.27 -4.73 8.09
CA GLY A 130 -11.09 -5.98 8.78
C GLY A 130 -10.18 -6.96 8.05
N SER A 131 -10.27 -8.23 8.43
CA SER A 131 -9.43 -9.30 7.92
C SER A 131 -9.52 -9.40 6.39
N ALA A 132 -8.38 -9.69 5.76
CA ALA A 132 -8.23 -9.83 4.31
C ALA A 132 -8.74 -8.61 3.51
N SER A 133 -8.66 -7.41 4.09
CA SER A 133 -8.91 -6.16 3.36
C SER A 133 -7.69 -5.69 2.56
N LYS A 134 -6.52 -6.30 2.79
CA LYS A 134 -5.28 -6.03 2.08
C LYS A 134 -4.54 -7.30 1.72
N GLY A 135 -3.70 -7.20 0.70
CA GLY A 135 -2.87 -8.30 0.26
C GLY A 135 -1.39 -8.05 0.38
N VAL A 136 -0.65 -9.08 0.77
CA VAL A 136 0.81 -9.09 0.79
C VAL A 136 1.31 -10.42 0.24
N ALA A 137 2.29 -10.39 -0.67
CA ALA A 137 2.90 -11.62 -1.16
C ALA A 137 3.67 -12.33 -0.03
N GLN A 138 3.74 -13.64 -0.09
CA GLN A 138 4.53 -14.41 0.87
C GLN A 138 6.03 -14.24 0.63
N GLN A 139 6.45 -14.10 -0.62
CA GLN A 139 7.86 -13.97 -0.98
C GLN A 139 8.19 -12.54 -1.40
N PHE A 140 9.24 -11.98 -0.79
CA PHE A 140 9.79 -10.67 -1.09
C PHE A 140 11.22 -10.79 -1.63
N PHE A 141 11.63 -9.83 -2.43
CA PHE A 141 13.04 -9.61 -2.77
C PHE A 141 13.78 -9.07 -1.54
N GLU A 142 14.92 -9.66 -1.21
CA GLU A 142 15.84 -9.05 -0.25
C GLU A 142 16.45 -7.80 -0.88
N VAL A 143 16.52 -6.71 -0.13
CA VAL A 143 17.13 -5.47 -0.59
C VAL A 143 18.07 -4.93 0.48
N SER A 144 19.25 -4.48 0.05
CA SER A 144 20.23 -3.81 0.91
C SER A 144 20.24 -2.31 0.66
N ASP A 145 19.79 -1.89 -0.52
CA ASP A 145 19.66 -0.50 -0.92
C ASP A 145 18.57 -0.36 -2.01
N LEU A 146 18.12 0.86 -2.21
CA LEU A 146 17.13 1.23 -3.22
C LEU A 146 17.70 2.25 -4.21
N THR A 147 18.99 2.17 -4.48
CA THR A 147 19.65 3.10 -5.45
C THR A 147 19.09 2.86 -6.86
N PRO A 148 18.97 3.92 -7.69
CA PRO A 148 18.39 3.81 -9.03
C PRO A 148 19.15 2.87 -9.99
N ASP A 149 20.42 2.62 -9.74
CA ASP A 149 21.30 1.71 -10.48
C ASP A 149 21.64 0.42 -9.69
N GLY A 150 20.99 0.23 -8.55
CA GLY A 150 21.15 -0.93 -7.66
C GLY A 150 20.35 -2.16 -8.08
N PRO A 151 20.26 -3.15 -7.19
CA PRO A 151 19.59 -4.44 -7.47
C PRO A 151 18.12 -4.32 -7.88
N THR A 152 17.43 -3.27 -7.41
CA THR A 152 16.01 -3.04 -7.68
C THR A 152 15.74 -2.31 -9.01
N ALA A 153 16.77 -1.85 -9.72
CA ALA A 153 16.65 -1.11 -10.98
C ALA A 153 15.94 -1.91 -12.10
N THR A 154 16.01 -3.23 -12.04
CA THR A 154 15.39 -4.14 -13.03
C THR A 154 13.97 -4.57 -12.64
N LEU A 155 13.48 -4.16 -11.49
CA LEU A 155 12.17 -4.58 -10.99
C LEU A 155 11.04 -3.77 -11.63
N ARG A 156 9.95 -4.47 -11.91
CA ARG A 156 8.71 -3.91 -12.46
C ARG A 156 7.52 -4.39 -11.64
N LEU A 157 6.45 -3.62 -11.69
CA LEU A 157 5.17 -3.95 -11.07
C LEU A 157 4.10 -4.02 -12.15
N ASN A 158 3.33 -5.11 -12.18
CA ASN A 158 2.12 -5.23 -12.98
C ASN A 158 0.93 -5.74 -12.14
N CYS A 159 -0.26 -5.62 -12.71
CA CYS A 159 -1.49 -6.10 -12.09
C CYS A 159 -2.47 -6.63 -13.13
N HIS A 160 -3.06 -7.78 -12.82
CA HIS A 160 -4.10 -8.42 -13.61
C HIS A 160 -5.34 -8.70 -12.76
N LEU A 161 -6.48 -8.70 -13.41
CA LEU A 161 -7.76 -9.15 -12.88
C LEU A 161 -8.19 -10.39 -13.64
N HIS A 162 -8.37 -11.51 -12.95
CA HIS A 162 -9.05 -12.67 -13.48
C HIS A 162 -10.50 -12.64 -13.00
N THR A 163 -11.43 -12.46 -13.91
CA THR A 163 -12.85 -12.40 -13.59
C THR A 163 -13.42 -13.79 -13.33
N SER A 164 -14.51 -13.85 -12.61
CA SER A 164 -15.16 -15.12 -12.22
C SER A 164 -15.65 -15.96 -13.40
N ASP A 165 -15.79 -15.38 -14.59
CA ASP A 165 -16.10 -16.08 -15.85
C ASP A 165 -14.85 -16.61 -16.58
N GLY A 166 -13.67 -16.46 -16.00
CA GLY A 166 -12.41 -17.01 -16.49
C GLY A 166 -11.65 -16.13 -17.49
N GLN A 167 -12.01 -14.86 -17.63
CA GLN A 167 -11.25 -13.92 -18.46
C GLN A 167 -10.12 -13.28 -17.65
N GLU A 168 -8.99 -13.04 -18.31
CA GLU A 168 -7.84 -12.32 -17.76
C GLU A 168 -7.72 -10.94 -18.42
N HIS A 169 -7.52 -9.93 -17.60
CA HIS A 169 -7.40 -8.54 -18.03
C HIS A 169 -6.19 -7.86 -17.39
N GLU A 170 -5.46 -7.08 -18.17
CA GLU A 170 -4.51 -6.12 -17.61
C GLU A 170 -5.27 -5.05 -16.83
N TYR A 171 -5.00 -4.95 -15.53
CA TYR A 171 -5.69 -4.04 -14.62
C TYR A 171 -4.85 -2.81 -14.28
N GLY A 172 -3.58 -3.02 -13.93
CA GLY A 172 -2.58 -1.97 -13.74
C GLY A 172 -1.60 -1.89 -14.90
N VAL A 173 -1.15 -0.68 -15.23
CA VAL A 173 -0.12 -0.47 -16.25
C VAL A 173 1.21 -1.03 -15.74
N ASP A 174 1.82 -1.94 -16.50
CA ASP A 174 3.16 -2.46 -16.20
C ASP A 174 4.16 -1.29 -16.12
N SER A 175 4.80 -1.14 -14.98
CA SER A 175 5.61 0.03 -14.67
C SER A 175 6.94 -0.37 -14.01
N PRO A 176 8.07 0.23 -14.41
CA PRO A 176 9.32 0.06 -13.66
C PRO A 176 9.19 0.69 -12.27
N LEU A 177 9.84 0.12 -11.25
CA LEU A 177 9.86 0.72 -9.91
C LEU A 177 10.50 2.12 -9.91
N LEU A 178 11.44 2.36 -10.81
CA LEU A 178 12.02 3.69 -11.02
C LEU A 178 11.03 4.73 -11.61
N GLY A 179 9.82 4.31 -11.95
CA GLY A 179 8.72 5.19 -12.39
C GLY A 179 7.98 5.90 -11.25
N TYR A 180 8.23 5.52 -10.00
CA TYR A 180 7.71 6.26 -8.85
C TYR A 180 8.27 7.69 -8.79
N SER A 181 7.46 8.64 -8.36
CA SER A 181 7.88 10.06 -8.23
C SER A 181 9.00 10.22 -7.22
N TYR A 182 8.87 9.54 -6.07
CA TYR A 182 9.91 9.41 -5.06
C TYR A 182 10.24 7.92 -4.89
N TYR A 183 11.52 7.59 -4.97
CA TYR A 183 12.04 6.23 -4.81
C TYR A 183 13.40 6.26 -4.10
N GLY A 184 13.80 5.15 -3.49
CA GLY A 184 15.10 5.04 -2.80
C GLY A 184 15.19 5.96 -1.58
N GLU A 185 16.38 6.53 -1.36
CA GLU A 185 16.65 7.41 -0.22
C GLU A 185 15.73 8.62 -0.19
N VAL A 186 15.42 9.20 -1.38
CA VAL A 186 14.50 10.35 -1.47
C VAL A 186 13.13 10.03 -0.88
N LEU A 187 12.62 8.81 -1.11
CA LEU A 187 11.36 8.37 -0.54
C LEU A 187 11.47 8.15 0.99
N LEU A 188 12.53 7.48 1.43
CA LEU A 188 12.75 7.16 2.85
C LEU A 188 12.94 8.42 3.69
N ASP A 189 13.73 9.37 3.21
CA ASP A 189 13.95 10.67 3.87
C ASP A 189 12.63 11.46 3.95
N TRP A 190 11.87 11.49 2.85
CA TRP A 190 10.58 12.15 2.83
C TRP A 190 9.57 11.50 3.78
N ILE A 191 9.51 10.15 3.84
CA ILE A 191 8.65 9.45 4.81
C ILE A 191 9.06 9.79 6.23
N THR A 192 10.36 9.75 6.54
CA THR A 192 10.89 10.08 7.88
C THR A 192 10.51 11.51 8.27
N GLU A 193 10.62 12.46 7.35
CA GLU A 193 10.16 13.84 7.58
C GLU A 193 8.63 13.90 7.82
N ARG A 194 7.83 13.12 7.09
CA ARG A 194 6.38 13.07 7.30
C ARG A 194 6.01 12.47 8.65
N LEU A 195 6.70 11.42 9.10
CA LEU A 195 6.49 10.82 10.42
C LEU A 195 6.71 11.83 11.56
N ASP A 196 7.63 12.76 11.39
CA ASP A 196 7.89 13.83 12.39
C ASP A 196 6.89 15.00 12.25
N ASN A 197 6.61 15.45 11.03
CA ASN A 197 5.98 16.74 10.77
C ASN A 197 4.51 16.66 10.35
N GLN A 198 4.01 15.53 9.81
CA GLN A 198 2.62 15.40 9.41
C GLN A 198 1.72 15.31 10.63
N LYS A 199 0.80 16.28 10.75
CA LYS A 199 -0.18 16.32 11.83
C LYS A 199 -1.58 16.03 11.32
N GLY A 200 -2.31 15.22 12.06
CA GLY A 200 -3.73 14.97 11.81
C GLY A 200 -4.58 16.11 12.34
N SER A 201 -5.61 16.51 11.59
CA SER A 201 -6.66 17.41 12.05
C SER A 201 -8.00 17.01 11.45
N ALA A 202 -9.10 17.58 11.92
CA ALA A 202 -10.43 17.31 11.35
C ALA A 202 -10.54 17.72 9.87
N ASP A 203 -9.74 18.70 9.45
CA ASP A 203 -9.81 19.32 8.11
C ASP A 203 -8.84 18.69 7.09
N THR A 204 -8.06 17.66 7.50
CA THR A 204 -7.17 16.94 6.59
C THR A 204 -7.57 15.47 6.45
N PRO A 205 -7.46 14.85 5.27
CA PRO A 205 -7.71 13.43 5.07
C PRO A 205 -6.63 12.54 5.69
N LEU A 206 -5.55 13.12 6.25
CA LEU A 206 -4.39 12.44 6.79
C LEU A 206 -4.43 12.37 8.33
N GLU A 207 -3.77 11.36 8.89
CA GLU A 207 -3.53 11.18 10.32
C GLU A 207 -2.11 11.60 10.73
N ASP A 208 -1.87 11.77 12.03
CA ASP A 208 -0.54 11.88 12.62
C ASP A 208 0.04 10.47 12.82
N VAL A 209 0.65 9.94 11.74
CA VAL A 209 1.17 8.57 11.71
C VAL A 209 2.30 8.38 12.72
N GLY A 210 3.17 9.37 12.90
CA GLY A 210 4.24 9.32 13.90
C GLY A 210 3.72 9.16 15.31
N ALA A 211 2.70 9.94 15.68
CA ALA A 211 2.05 9.80 17.00
C ALA A 211 1.38 8.43 17.18
N LEU A 212 0.78 7.87 16.12
CA LEU A 212 0.21 6.52 16.17
C LEU A 212 1.30 5.45 16.36
N MET A 213 2.46 5.59 15.73
CA MET A 213 3.59 4.67 15.93
C MET A 213 4.13 4.72 17.36
N VAL A 214 4.23 5.93 17.96
CA VAL A 214 4.61 6.07 19.37
C VAL A 214 3.57 5.40 20.27
N ALA A 215 2.28 5.65 20.03
CA ALA A 215 1.18 5.04 20.79
C ALA A 215 1.14 3.51 20.66
N ALA A 216 1.55 2.97 19.51
CA ALA A 216 1.70 1.52 19.27
C ALA A 216 2.95 0.91 19.95
N GLY A 217 3.71 1.68 20.74
CA GLY A 217 4.84 1.18 21.51
C GLY A 217 6.15 1.10 20.74
N HIS A 218 6.39 1.99 19.80
CA HIS A 218 7.65 2.08 19.02
C HIS A 218 7.92 0.79 18.22
N PRO A 219 7.10 0.42 17.23
CA PRO A 219 7.27 -0.80 16.46
C PRO A 219 8.68 -0.86 15.84
N ALA A 220 9.33 -2.01 15.94
CA ALA A 220 10.66 -2.23 15.39
C ALA A 220 10.65 -2.35 13.86
N HIS A 221 9.49 -2.68 13.28
CA HIS A 221 9.33 -2.90 11.86
C HIS A 221 8.06 -2.21 11.33
N VAL A 222 8.12 -1.83 10.06
CA VAL A 222 6.98 -1.30 9.31
C VAL A 222 6.86 -2.00 7.96
N LEU A 223 5.61 -2.14 7.49
CA LEU A 223 5.31 -2.45 6.10
C LEU A 223 4.67 -1.22 5.46
N ILE A 224 5.30 -0.72 4.40
CA ILE A 224 4.93 0.52 3.72
C ILE A 224 4.43 0.20 2.32
N GLY A 225 3.16 0.52 2.01
CA GLY A 225 2.71 0.60 0.63
C GLY A 225 3.25 1.90 0.01
N ILE A 226 4.12 1.81 -1.00
CA ILE A 226 4.81 3.01 -1.51
C ILE A 226 4.02 3.79 -2.57
N GLY A 227 2.77 3.44 -2.79
CA GLY A 227 1.84 4.09 -3.70
C GLY A 227 1.44 3.23 -4.90
N ALA A 228 0.17 3.30 -5.28
CA ALA A 228 -0.36 2.54 -6.40
C ALA A 228 0.09 3.13 -7.74
N THR A 229 0.38 2.25 -8.71
CA THR A 229 0.70 2.61 -10.09
C THR A 229 -0.57 2.96 -10.89
N LYS A 230 -0.41 3.38 -12.15
CA LYS A 230 -1.54 3.73 -13.01
C LYS A 230 -2.41 2.52 -13.34
N TYR A 231 -3.71 2.78 -13.45
CA TYR A 231 -4.66 1.83 -14.02
C TYR A 231 -4.62 1.83 -15.55
N THR A 232 -4.94 0.69 -16.15
CA THR A 232 -5.43 0.65 -17.52
C THR A 232 -6.83 1.26 -17.59
N PRO A 233 -7.38 1.58 -18.79
CA PRO A 233 -8.77 2.06 -18.89
C PRO A 233 -9.80 1.09 -18.29
N LEU A 234 -9.52 -0.21 -18.31
CA LEU A 234 -10.35 -1.21 -17.66
C LEU A 234 -10.24 -1.10 -16.13
N GLY A 235 -9.02 -1.07 -15.59
CA GLY A 235 -8.79 -0.99 -14.13
C GLY A 235 -9.37 0.27 -13.50
N GLU A 236 -9.38 1.38 -14.23
CA GLU A 236 -9.96 2.65 -13.77
C GLU A 236 -11.48 2.55 -13.53
N SER A 237 -12.18 1.71 -14.31
CA SER A 237 -13.66 1.62 -14.28
C SER A 237 -14.22 0.31 -13.74
N THR A 238 -13.35 -0.66 -13.39
CA THR A 238 -13.77 -2.00 -12.97
C THR A 238 -13.50 -2.22 -11.48
N TYR A 239 -14.53 -2.68 -10.78
CA TYR A 239 -14.50 -2.99 -9.35
C TYR A 239 -14.60 -4.48 -9.11
N LEU A 240 -13.93 -4.96 -8.07
CA LEU A 240 -13.88 -6.37 -7.68
C LEU A 240 -15.27 -6.93 -7.35
N GLN A 241 -15.50 -8.15 -7.81
CA GLN A 241 -16.70 -8.94 -7.56
C GLN A 241 -16.32 -10.25 -6.87
N ALA A 242 -17.26 -10.85 -6.14
CA ALA A 242 -17.04 -12.16 -5.53
C ALA A 242 -16.75 -13.21 -6.62
N GLY A 243 -15.68 -13.97 -6.42
CA GLY A 243 -15.21 -14.99 -7.37
C GLY A 243 -14.11 -14.52 -8.31
N ASP A 244 -13.84 -13.21 -8.39
CA ASP A 244 -12.68 -12.67 -9.09
C ASP A 244 -11.37 -13.07 -8.39
N GLU A 245 -10.24 -12.93 -9.09
CA GLU A 245 -8.90 -13.05 -8.54
C GLU A 245 -8.07 -11.81 -8.92
N ALA A 246 -7.57 -11.11 -7.91
CA ALA A 246 -6.61 -10.02 -8.09
C ALA A 246 -5.19 -10.58 -8.10
N VAL A 247 -4.40 -10.24 -9.11
CA VAL A 247 -2.99 -10.66 -9.22
C VAL A 247 -2.10 -9.43 -9.28
N VAL A 248 -1.24 -9.27 -8.28
CA VAL A 248 -0.22 -8.21 -8.24
C VAL A 248 1.14 -8.88 -8.26
N ARG A 249 2.04 -8.39 -9.11
CA ARG A 249 3.34 -9.02 -9.29
C ARG A 249 4.45 -7.98 -9.40
N VAL A 250 5.44 -8.09 -8.51
CA VAL A 250 6.74 -7.43 -8.65
C VAL A 250 7.71 -8.45 -9.20
N TYR A 251 8.35 -8.16 -10.34
CA TYR A 251 9.19 -9.12 -11.03
C TYR A 251 10.47 -8.48 -11.58
N SER A 252 11.52 -9.29 -11.70
CA SER A 252 12.79 -8.88 -12.30
C SER A 252 12.76 -9.04 -13.82
N THR A 253 13.30 -8.07 -14.55
CA THR A 253 13.58 -8.23 -15.99
C THR A 253 14.95 -8.86 -16.26
N ALA A 254 15.77 -9.05 -15.22
CA ALA A 254 17.10 -9.63 -15.30
C ALA A 254 17.18 -11.09 -14.82
N SER A 255 16.12 -11.62 -14.19
CA SER A 255 16.02 -13.00 -13.70
C SER A 255 14.56 -13.47 -13.77
N ASP A 256 14.33 -14.77 -13.52
CA ASP A 256 12.97 -15.35 -13.45
C ASP A 256 12.30 -15.13 -12.09
N GLU A 257 12.91 -14.38 -11.18
CA GLU A 257 12.37 -14.13 -9.85
C GLU A 257 11.19 -13.16 -9.87
N ALA A 258 10.19 -13.47 -9.05
CA ALA A 258 9.03 -12.63 -8.85
C ALA A 258 8.47 -12.78 -7.42
N SER A 259 8.03 -11.67 -6.87
CA SER A 259 7.10 -11.61 -5.75
C SER A 259 5.70 -11.52 -6.32
N GLU A 260 4.88 -12.55 -6.12
CA GLU A 260 3.53 -12.62 -6.69
C GLU A 260 2.50 -12.81 -5.59
N LEU A 261 1.46 -12.02 -5.66
CA LEU A 261 0.29 -12.05 -4.80
C LEU A 261 -0.93 -12.41 -5.64
N ARG A 262 -1.63 -13.49 -5.26
CA ARG A 262 -2.90 -13.89 -5.87
C ARG A 262 -3.98 -13.93 -4.80
N GLN A 263 -4.96 -13.05 -4.91
CA GLN A 263 -6.04 -12.95 -3.94
C GLN A 263 -7.39 -13.28 -4.57
N ARG A 264 -8.03 -14.33 -4.09
CA ARG A 264 -9.40 -14.62 -4.46
C ARG A 264 -10.36 -13.71 -3.71
N VAL A 265 -11.25 -13.07 -4.46
CA VAL A 265 -12.27 -12.17 -3.88
C VAL A 265 -13.42 -13.00 -3.34
N ARG A 266 -13.74 -12.80 -2.05
CA ARG A 266 -14.82 -13.48 -1.36
C ARG A 266 -15.85 -12.50 -0.79
N SER A 267 -17.10 -12.91 -0.73
CA SER A 267 -18.11 -12.23 0.09
C SER A 267 -18.02 -12.72 1.54
N VAL A 268 -18.48 -11.88 2.46
CA VAL A 268 -18.54 -12.21 3.91
C VAL A 268 -19.48 -13.40 4.21
N ARG A 269 -20.27 -13.88 3.23
CA ARG A 269 -21.25 -14.96 3.38
C ARG A 269 -20.83 -16.22 2.67
#